data_16ee51526a1310b7786576dd3f3b7de0
#
_entry.id   16ee51526a1310b7786576dd3f3b7de0
#
_cell.length_a   1.000
_cell.length_b   1.000
_cell.length_c   1.000
_cell.angle_alpha   90.00
_cell.angle_beta   90.00
_cell.angle_gamma   90.00
#
_symmetry.space_group_name_H-M   'P 1'
#
loop_
_entity.id
_entity.type
_entity.pdbx_description
1 polymer ?
#
loop_
_entity_poly.entity_id
_entity_poly.type
_entity_poly.pdbx_seq_one_letter_code
_entity_poly.pdbx_strand_id
1 'polypeptide(L)'
;MAFARRLVGECAHMVLAARRQDVLHELADELRAANSSLKVTVKACDLASHPSRSALIEELQALPEGKTLLINNAGLGDYGEYMSSTPERNNQMLQVNVLAVAELTRAVLPRLLTQGGGIINIASLAADLFIPDFAIYAASKAFVASFSEAIRLEVKKAGVPVVAVCPGPVHTGFGDVARRHGCSNGYSSFKKWIYTSIPTVVNGALDALARNKPRYYPSRRIRLAGWLLRNTPLWLMRAVMGSRPRKVEAIEEK
;
A
#
# COMPACT_ATOMS: atom_id res chain seq x y z
N MET A 1 -10.41 -1.11 -5.30
CA MET A 1 -11.87 -1.35 -5.33
C MET A 1 -12.57 -0.84 -4.05
N ALA A 2 -12.28 -1.32 -2.83
CA ALA A 2 -13.01 -0.92 -1.62
C ALA A 2 -12.99 0.60 -1.32
N PHE A 3 -11.86 1.29 -1.49
CA PHE A 3 -11.81 2.74 -1.41
C PHE A 3 -12.70 3.42 -2.46
N ALA A 4 -12.71 2.93 -3.69
CA ALA A 4 -13.54 3.48 -4.76
C ALA A 4 -15.03 3.40 -4.43
N ARG A 5 -15.50 2.22 -3.98
CA ARG A 5 -16.89 2.04 -3.53
C ARG A 5 -17.24 2.95 -2.36
N ARG A 6 -16.32 3.12 -1.41
CA ARG A 6 -16.56 3.95 -0.23
C ARG A 6 -16.65 5.45 -0.58
N LEU A 7 -15.94 5.88 -1.63
CA LEU A 7 -15.85 7.29 -2.02
C LEU A 7 -16.80 7.68 -3.17
N VAL A 8 -17.66 6.78 -3.64
CA VAL A 8 -18.52 6.98 -4.81
C VAL A 8 -19.44 8.23 -4.70
N GLY A 9 -19.87 8.57 -3.50
CA GLY A 9 -20.69 9.77 -3.23
C GLY A 9 -19.89 11.00 -2.78
N GLU A 10 -18.55 10.91 -2.68
CA GLU A 10 -17.73 11.96 -2.08
C GLU A 10 -16.78 12.65 -3.09
N CYS A 11 -16.80 12.23 -4.36
CA CYS A 11 -15.96 12.82 -5.41
C CYS A 11 -16.72 12.98 -6.72
N ALA A 12 -16.35 14.01 -7.49
CA ALA A 12 -16.91 14.28 -8.82
C ALA A 12 -16.19 13.52 -9.93
N HIS A 13 -14.90 13.20 -9.73
CA HIS A 13 -14.07 12.48 -10.68
C HIS A 13 -13.19 11.45 -9.97
N MET A 14 -13.13 10.24 -10.50
CA MET A 14 -12.32 9.15 -9.99
C MET A 14 -11.47 8.55 -11.10
N VAL A 15 -10.16 8.44 -10.88
CA VAL A 15 -9.23 7.73 -11.77
C VAL A 15 -8.91 6.38 -11.15
N LEU A 16 -9.23 5.31 -11.87
CA LEU A 16 -8.96 3.94 -11.48
C LEU A 16 -7.77 3.41 -12.30
N ALA A 17 -6.65 3.12 -11.64
CA ALA A 17 -5.44 2.63 -12.29
C ALA A 17 -5.04 1.24 -11.76
N ALA A 18 -4.96 0.24 -12.62
CA ALA A 18 -4.46 -1.10 -12.34
C ALA A 18 -4.18 -1.86 -13.66
N ARG A 19 -3.58 -3.05 -13.56
CA ARG A 19 -3.24 -3.87 -14.74
C ARG A 19 -4.44 -4.52 -15.42
N ARG A 20 -5.43 -4.96 -14.64
CA ARG A 20 -6.60 -5.71 -15.14
C ARG A 20 -7.69 -4.75 -15.60
N GLN A 21 -7.70 -4.47 -16.89
CA GLN A 21 -8.61 -3.49 -17.49
C GLN A 21 -10.08 -3.92 -17.40
N ASP A 22 -10.35 -5.20 -17.62
CA ASP A 22 -11.68 -5.81 -17.47
C ASP A 22 -12.30 -5.55 -16.09
N VAL A 23 -11.58 -5.87 -15.03
CA VAL A 23 -12.00 -5.63 -13.64
C VAL A 23 -12.18 -4.15 -13.31
N LEU A 24 -11.39 -3.27 -13.95
CA LEU A 24 -11.55 -1.82 -13.78
C LEU A 24 -12.81 -1.31 -14.47
N HIS A 25 -13.17 -1.84 -15.66
CA HIS A 25 -14.40 -1.46 -16.34
C HIS A 25 -15.64 -1.93 -15.57
N GLU A 26 -15.67 -3.18 -15.09
CA GLU A 26 -16.75 -3.68 -14.24
C GLU A 26 -16.94 -2.78 -13.00
N LEU A 27 -15.84 -2.41 -12.33
CA LEU A 27 -15.91 -1.49 -11.19
C LEU A 27 -16.40 -0.10 -11.60
N ALA A 28 -15.95 0.42 -12.75
CA ALA A 28 -16.37 1.73 -13.22
C ALA A 28 -17.88 1.77 -13.52
N ASP A 29 -18.42 0.71 -14.11
CA ASP A 29 -19.85 0.60 -14.41
C ASP A 29 -20.67 0.48 -13.13
N GLU A 30 -20.20 -0.30 -12.14
CA GLU A 30 -20.81 -0.35 -10.80
C GLU A 30 -20.85 1.04 -10.15
N LEU A 31 -19.74 1.79 -10.19
CA LEU A 31 -19.66 3.12 -9.59
C LEU A 31 -20.55 4.14 -10.29
N ARG A 32 -20.62 4.11 -11.62
CA ARG A 32 -21.52 4.97 -12.41
C ARG A 32 -22.99 4.65 -12.16
N ALA A 33 -23.32 3.38 -11.98
CA ALA A 33 -24.67 2.95 -11.60
C ALA A 33 -25.06 3.45 -10.20
N ALA A 34 -24.11 3.47 -9.26
CA ALA A 34 -24.34 3.97 -7.91
C ALA A 34 -24.38 5.52 -7.82
N ASN A 35 -23.68 6.23 -8.72
CA ASN A 35 -23.67 7.68 -8.81
C ASN A 35 -23.48 8.13 -10.27
N SER A 36 -24.56 8.47 -10.95
CA SER A 36 -24.58 8.86 -12.36
C SER A 36 -23.84 10.18 -12.66
N SER A 37 -23.62 11.03 -11.65
CA SER A 37 -22.85 12.27 -11.78
C SER A 37 -21.34 12.05 -11.66
N LEU A 38 -20.89 10.88 -11.22
CA LEU A 38 -19.48 10.57 -11.04
C LEU A 38 -18.80 10.31 -12.39
N LYS A 39 -17.80 11.13 -12.73
CA LYS A 39 -16.90 10.83 -13.84
C LYS A 39 -15.89 9.75 -13.41
N VAL A 40 -15.85 8.62 -14.10
CA VAL A 40 -14.87 7.55 -13.84
C VAL A 40 -13.98 7.37 -15.08
N THR A 41 -12.67 7.61 -14.88
CA THR A 41 -11.62 7.32 -15.88
C THR A 41 -10.94 6.01 -15.52
N VAL A 42 -10.86 5.09 -16.47
CA VAL A 42 -10.16 3.81 -16.34
C VAL A 42 -8.82 3.88 -17.06
N LYS A 43 -7.73 3.55 -16.37
CA LYS A 43 -6.37 3.47 -16.91
C LYS A 43 -5.79 2.08 -16.68
N ALA A 44 -5.66 1.29 -17.74
CA ALA A 44 -4.81 0.10 -17.69
C ALA A 44 -3.36 0.56 -17.48
N CYS A 45 -2.78 0.25 -16.33
CA CYS A 45 -1.45 0.71 -15.95
C CYS A 45 -0.71 -0.39 -15.21
N ASP A 46 0.45 -0.78 -15.74
CA ASP A 46 1.42 -1.56 -14.98
C ASP A 46 2.37 -0.61 -14.24
N LEU A 47 2.18 -0.50 -12.94
CA LEU A 47 3.02 0.34 -12.09
C LEU A 47 4.48 -0.16 -11.97
N ALA A 48 4.81 -1.37 -12.44
CA ALA A 48 6.19 -1.81 -12.57
C ALA A 48 6.89 -1.22 -13.80
N SER A 49 6.13 -0.76 -14.81
CA SER A 49 6.62 -0.18 -16.05
C SER A 49 6.75 1.34 -15.93
N HIS A 50 7.96 1.88 -16.15
CA HIS A 50 8.17 3.34 -16.14
C HIS A 50 7.33 4.06 -17.21
N PRO A 51 7.25 3.61 -18.50
CA PRO A 51 6.39 4.26 -19.48
C PRO A 51 4.91 4.27 -19.08
N SER A 52 4.40 3.17 -18.48
CA SER A 52 3.03 3.12 -17.97
C SER A 52 2.78 4.13 -16.84
N ARG A 53 3.74 4.27 -15.93
CA ARG A 53 3.65 5.28 -14.85
C ARG A 53 3.68 6.70 -15.41
N SER A 54 4.55 6.98 -16.39
CA SER A 54 4.64 8.30 -17.03
C SER A 54 3.31 8.69 -17.68
N ALA A 55 2.69 7.80 -18.44
CA ALA A 55 1.38 8.03 -19.04
C ALA A 55 0.26 8.25 -17.99
N LEU A 56 0.31 7.55 -16.85
CA LEU A 56 -0.59 7.80 -15.73
C LEU A 56 -0.33 9.17 -15.09
N ILE A 57 0.91 9.58 -14.94
CA ILE A 57 1.29 10.88 -14.37
C ILE A 57 0.77 12.03 -15.24
N GLU A 58 0.92 11.94 -16.56
CA GLU A 58 0.38 12.92 -17.50
C GLU A 58 -1.15 13.07 -17.33
N GLU A 59 -1.86 11.96 -17.21
CA GLU A 59 -3.32 11.98 -16.95
C GLU A 59 -3.67 12.66 -15.61
N LEU A 60 -2.91 12.36 -14.55
CA LEU A 60 -3.13 12.96 -13.23
C LEU A 60 -2.85 14.46 -13.21
N GLN A 61 -1.88 14.92 -14.00
CA GLN A 61 -1.55 16.34 -14.15
C GLN A 61 -2.61 17.09 -14.97
N ALA A 62 -3.25 16.41 -15.94
CA ALA A 62 -4.31 16.97 -16.77
C ALA A 62 -5.71 16.99 -16.11
N LEU A 63 -5.84 16.52 -14.86
CA LEU A 63 -7.12 16.54 -14.15
C LEU A 63 -7.64 17.97 -13.98
N PRO A 64 -8.98 18.20 -14.03
CA PRO A 64 -9.58 19.50 -13.78
C PRO A 64 -9.25 20.00 -12.37
N GLU A 65 -9.28 21.31 -12.15
CA GLU A 65 -9.03 21.91 -10.84
C GLU A 65 -9.95 21.35 -9.75
N GLY A 66 -9.43 21.28 -8.54
CA GLY A 66 -10.17 20.82 -7.35
C GLY A 66 -9.31 19.99 -6.39
N LYS A 67 -9.84 19.79 -5.19
CA LYS A 67 -9.19 18.97 -4.17
C LYS A 67 -8.95 17.55 -4.67
N THR A 68 -7.75 17.04 -4.43
CA THR A 68 -7.34 15.73 -4.91
C THR A 68 -6.97 14.80 -3.76
N LEU A 69 -7.49 13.58 -3.78
CA LEU A 69 -7.06 12.50 -2.88
C LEU A 69 -6.27 11.45 -3.66
N LEU A 70 -4.98 11.33 -3.38
CA LEU A 70 -4.16 10.25 -3.90
C LEU A 70 -4.20 9.06 -2.93
N ILE A 71 -4.52 7.86 -3.46
CA ILE A 71 -4.48 6.62 -2.70
C ILE A 71 -3.49 5.65 -3.35
N ASN A 72 -2.27 5.59 -2.84
CA ASN A 72 -1.27 4.62 -3.25
C ASN A 72 -1.56 3.28 -2.56
N ASN A 73 -2.42 2.48 -3.19
CA ASN A 73 -2.90 1.21 -2.64
C ASN A 73 -2.24 -0.01 -3.28
N ALA A 74 -1.72 0.10 -4.50
CA ALA A 74 -1.06 -1.01 -5.17
C ALA A 74 0.13 -1.51 -4.35
N GLY A 75 0.36 -2.82 -4.38
CA GLY A 75 1.49 -3.42 -3.68
C GLY A 75 1.66 -4.88 -4.08
N LEU A 76 2.90 -5.30 -4.15
CA LEU A 76 3.31 -6.68 -4.38
C LEU A 76 4.01 -7.23 -3.14
N GLY A 77 3.90 -8.53 -2.94
CA GLY A 77 4.62 -9.28 -1.93
C GLY A 77 5.27 -10.51 -2.56
N ASP A 78 6.32 -11.01 -1.91
CA ASP A 78 7.00 -12.23 -2.28
C ASP A 78 7.53 -12.90 -1.02
N TYR A 79 6.89 -13.98 -0.60
CA TYR A 79 7.23 -14.70 0.62
C TYR A 79 8.12 -15.91 0.29
N GLY A 80 9.30 -15.95 0.88
CA GLY A 80 10.29 -17.00 0.75
C GLY A 80 11.70 -16.45 0.93
N GLU A 81 12.69 -17.32 1.01
CA GLU A 81 14.09 -16.93 1.17
C GLU A 81 14.51 -15.97 0.05
N TYR A 82 15.36 -15.00 0.41
CA TYR A 82 15.79 -13.97 -0.54
C TYR A 82 16.46 -14.57 -1.79
N MET A 83 17.33 -15.57 -1.59
CA MET A 83 18.06 -16.22 -2.69
C MET A 83 17.17 -17.07 -3.60
N SER A 84 16.01 -17.52 -3.12
CA SER A 84 15.05 -18.26 -3.94
C SER A 84 14.07 -17.34 -4.72
N SER A 85 14.17 -16.01 -4.55
CA SER A 85 13.45 -15.04 -5.36
C SER A 85 14.21 -14.73 -6.64
N THR A 86 13.47 -14.49 -7.74
CA THR A 86 14.11 -14.03 -8.97
C THR A 86 14.40 -12.52 -8.89
N PRO A 87 15.51 -12.05 -9.53
CA PRO A 87 15.82 -10.63 -9.61
C PRO A 87 14.67 -9.81 -10.19
N GLU A 88 13.96 -10.34 -11.19
CA GLU A 88 12.84 -9.67 -11.87
C GLU A 88 11.68 -9.44 -10.90
N ARG A 89 11.35 -10.43 -10.06
CA ARG A 89 10.28 -10.33 -9.06
C ARG A 89 10.64 -9.33 -7.97
N ASN A 90 11.89 -9.32 -7.52
CA ASN A 90 12.40 -8.34 -6.58
C ASN A 90 12.33 -6.92 -7.15
N ASN A 91 12.80 -6.75 -8.40
CA ASN A 91 12.73 -5.46 -9.10
C ASN A 91 11.28 -5.00 -9.27
N GLN A 92 10.39 -5.88 -9.73
CA GLN A 92 8.97 -5.57 -9.90
C GLN A 92 8.32 -5.10 -8.58
N MET A 93 8.67 -5.73 -7.46
CA MET A 93 8.19 -5.33 -6.13
C MET A 93 8.68 -3.93 -5.75
N LEU A 94 9.96 -3.62 -6.00
CA LEU A 94 10.54 -2.28 -5.74
C LEU A 94 9.91 -1.22 -6.64
N GLN A 95 9.71 -1.52 -7.92
CA GLN A 95 9.04 -0.61 -8.86
C GLN A 95 7.62 -0.23 -8.36
N VAL A 96 6.81 -1.22 -7.97
CA VAL A 96 5.43 -0.98 -7.54
C VAL A 96 5.36 -0.39 -6.13
N ASN A 97 6.09 -0.95 -5.16
CA ASN A 97 5.93 -0.57 -3.76
C ASN A 97 6.70 0.69 -3.38
N VAL A 98 7.74 1.06 -4.14
CA VAL A 98 8.65 2.17 -3.81
C VAL A 98 8.57 3.26 -4.87
N LEU A 99 9.01 2.96 -6.10
CA LEU A 99 9.16 3.98 -7.14
C LEU A 99 7.80 4.56 -7.56
N ALA A 100 6.79 3.71 -7.79
CA ALA A 100 5.45 4.20 -8.15
C ALA A 100 4.87 5.11 -7.05
N VAL A 101 5.03 4.76 -5.77
CA VAL A 101 4.56 5.59 -4.66
C VAL A 101 5.26 6.96 -4.65
N ALA A 102 6.58 7.00 -4.83
CA ALA A 102 7.35 8.23 -4.85
C ALA A 102 7.00 9.11 -6.07
N GLU A 103 6.96 8.53 -7.28
CA GLU A 103 6.67 9.25 -8.53
C GLU A 103 5.25 9.81 -8.55
N LEU A 104 4.24 9.01 -8.19
CA LEU A 104 2.85 9.46 -8.14
C LEU A 104 2.62 10.53 -7.07
N THR A 105 3.25 10.39 -5.90
CA THR A 105 3.23 11.42 -4.87
C THR A 105 3.83 12.72 -5.39
N ARG A 106 5.02 12.68 -6.02
CA ARG A 106 5.67 13.86 -6.61
C ARG A 106 4.80 14.52 -7.67
N ALA A 107 4.14 13.73 -8.51
CA ALA A 107 3.31 14.23 -9.60
C ALA A 107 2.08 15.03 -9.11
N VAL A 108 1.44 14.57 -8.02
CA VAL A 108 0.23 15.23 -7.50
C VAL A 108 0.52 16.31 -6.45
N LEU A 109 1.72 16.32 -5.89
CA LEU A 109 2.08 17.21 -4.78
C LEU A 109 1.90 18.71 -5.10
N PRO A 110 2.32 19.25 -6.27
CA PRO A 110 2.08 20.65 -6.62
C PRO A 110 0.61 21.03 -6.58
N ARG A 111 -0.25 20.13 -7.08
CA ARG A 111 -1.69 20.31 -7.07
C ARG A 111 -2.27 20.29 -5.65
N LEU A 112 -1.80 19.39 -4.79
CA LEU A 112 -2.23 19.34 -3.40
C LEU A 112 -1.84 20.60 -2.62
N LEU A 113 -0.69 21.17 -2.92
CA LEU A 113 -0.21 22.41 -2.29
C LEU A 113 -1.05 23.63 -2.67
N THR A 114 -1.60 23.67 -3.87
CA THR A 114 -2.39 24.82 -4.37
C THR A 114 -3.89 24.64 -4.17
N GLN A 115 -4.43 23.43 -4.34
CA GLN A 115 -5.87 23.18 -4.39
C GLN A 115 -6.36 22.36 -3.17
N GLY A 116 -5.45 21.86 -2.36
CA GLY A 116 -5.76 21.00 -1.21
C GLY A 116 -6.09 19.57 -1.58
N GLY A 117 -6.41 18.80 -0.56
CA GLY A 117 -6.65 17.36 -0.67
C GLY A 117 -5.79 16.58 0.31
N GLY A 118 -5.31 15.40 -0.08
CA GLY A 118 -4.47 14.58 0.80
C GLY A 118 -3.91 13.33 0.15
N ILE A 119 -3.11 12.58 0.91
CA ILE A 119 -2.45 11.34 0.45
C ILE A 119 -2.68 10.22 1.45
N ILE A 120 -3.12 9.08 0.96
CA ILE A 120 -3.15 7.80 1.70
C ILE A 120 -2.16 6.84 1.06
N ASN A 121 -1.12 6.44 1.79
CA ASN A 121 -0.16 5.45 1.36
C ASN A 121 -0.37 4.14 2.14
N ILE A 122 -0.61 3.03 1.44
CA ILE A 122 -0.78 1.72 2.09
C ILE A 122 0.59 1.11 2.37
N ALA A 123 1.06 1.29 3.61
CA ALA A 123 2.22 0.62 4.17
C ALA A 123 1.86 -0.80 4.67
N SER A 124 2.34 -1.21 5.81
CA SER A 124 2.03 -2.47 6.49
C SER A 124 2.56 -2.42 7.93
N LEU A 125 2.05 -3.26 8.82
CA LEU A 125 2.70 -3.55 10.11
C LEU A 125 4.13 -4.11 9.91
N ALA A 126 4.39 -4.76 8.77
CA ALA A 126 5.73 -5.23 8.38
C ALA A 126 6.75 -4.09 8.23
N ALA A 127 6.31 -2.85 8.10
CA ALA A 127 7.20 -1.68 8.04
C ALA A 127 8.01 -1.47 9.33
N ASP A 128 7.53 -2.00 10.44
CA ASP A 128 8.15 -1.87 11.76
C ASP A 128 8.97 -3.13 12.15
N LEU A 129 9.24 -4.05 11.20
CA LEU A 129 9.85 -5.36 11.44
C LEU A 129 10.96 -5.69 10.43
N PHE A 130 11.96 -6.45 10.89
CA PHE A 130 12.91 -7.18 10.02
C PHE A 130 12.39 -8.60 9.85
N ILE A 131 11.71 -8.88 8.74
CA ILE A 131 11.08 -10.19 8.56
C ILE A 131 11.96 -11.04 7.64
N PRO A 132 12.66 -12.08 8.16
CA PRO A 132 13.27 -13.10 7.32
C PRO A 132 12.21 -13.71 6.39
N ASP A 133 12.61 -14.12 5.20
CA ASP A 133 11.74 -14.65 4.15
C ASP A 133 10.71 -13.66 3.57
N PHE A 134 10.82 -12.37 3.96
CA PHE A 134 9.96 -11.29 3.46
C PHE A 134 10.73 -9.96 3.37
N ALA A 135 12.04 -10.04 3.14
CA ALA A 135 12.98 -8.93 3.29
C ALA A 135 12.65 -7.72 2.41
N ILE A 136 12.52 -7.92 1.08
CA ILE A 136 12.21 -6.83 0.13
C ILE A 136 10.84 -6.20 0.44
N TYR A 137 9.84 -7.02 0.75
CA TYR A 137 8.52 -6.50 1.09
C TYR A 137 8.57 -5.64 2.35
N ALA A 138 9.13 -6.15 3.45
CA ALA A 138 9.24 -5.41 4.71
C ALA A 138 10.02 -4.09 4.52
N ALA A 139 11.17 -4.14 3.82
CA ALA A 139 11.95 -2.96 3.50
C ALA A 139 11.17 -1.95 2.64
N SER A 140 10.43 -2.41 1.62
CA SER A 140 9.59 -1.54 0.79
C SER A 140 8.47 -0.87 1.58
N LYS A 141 7.87 -1.57 2.53
CA LYS A 141 6.82 -1.00 3.39
C LYS A 141 7.38 -0.06 4.46
N ALA A 142 8.61 -0.31 4.93
CA ALA A 142 9.35 0.62 5.79
C ALA A 142 9.65 1.94 5.03
N PHE A 143 10.08 1.84 3.76
CA PHE A 143 10.21 3.02 2.89
C PHE A 143 8.90 3.80 2.82
N VAL A 144 7.77 3.16 2.49
CA VAL A 144 6.46 3.84 2.37
C VAL A 144 6.08 4.55 3.67
N ALA A 145 6.27 3.89 4.82
CA ALA A 145 5.94 4.47 6.12
C ALA A 145 6.82 5.69 6.45
N SER A 146 8.14 5.58 6.26
CA SER A 146 9.10 6.67 6.49
C SER A 146 8.90 7.82 5.52
N PHE A 147 8.76 7.52 4.23
CA PHE A 147 8.49 8.50 3.17
C PHE A 147 7.22 9.31 3.44
N SER A 148 6.13 8.64 3.85
CA SER A 148 4.87 9.31 4.17
C SER A 148 5.02 10.29 5.34
N GLU A 149 5.78 9.93 6.37
CA GLU A 149 6.07 10.80 7.51
C GLU A 149 6.90 12.03 7.08
N ALA A 150 7.93 11.82 6.25
CA ALA A 150 8.78 12.90 5.75
C ALA A 150 7.96 13.89 4.91
N ILE A 151 7.24 13.40 3.89
CA ILE A 151 6.38 14.25 3.05
C ILE A 151 5.35 14.99 3.89
N ARG A 152 4.72 14.33 4.88
CA ARG A 152 3.78 14.98 5.79
C ARG A 152 4.38 16.18 6.52
N LEU A 153 5.64 16.09 6.93
CA LEU A 153 6.35 17.19 7.61
C LEU A 153 6.65 18.32 6.62
N GLU A 154 7.09 18.00 5.40
CA GLU A 154 7.37 18.99 4.36
C GLU A 154 6.13 19.81 3.99
N VAL A 155 4.97 19.16 3.84
CA VAL A 155 3.72 19.82 3.41
C VAL A 155 2.87 20.32 4.59
N LYS A 156 3.36 20.25 5.82
CA LYS A 156 2.60 20.60 7.04
C LYS A 156 2.06 22.03 6.99
N LYS A 157 2.87 22.99 6.52
CA LYS A 157 2.46 24.41 6.44
C LYS A 157 1.33 24.64 5.44
N ALA A 158 1.25 23.83 4.38
CA ALA A 158 0.17 23.87 3.39
C ALA A 158 -1.11 23.15 3.85
N GLY A 159 -1.11 22.53 5.03
CA GLY A 159 -2.27 21.83 5.57
C GLY A 159 -2.66 20.56 4.82
N VAL A 160 -1.76 19.97 4.03
CA VAL A 160 -2.01 18.74 3.27
C VAL A 160 -1.79 17.52 4.17
N PRO A 161 -2.84 16.75 4.51
CA PRO A 161 -2.69 15.53 5.29
C PRO A 161 -2.09 14.40 4.47
N VAL A 162 -1.12 13.70 5.06
CA VAL A 162 -0.50 12.48 4.50
C VAL A 162 -0.53 11.39 5.56
N VAL A 163 -1.12 10.25 5.24
CA VAL A 163 -1.30 9.12 6.16
C VAL A 163 -0.63 7.87 5.63
N ALA A 164 0.22 7.25 6.45
CA ALA A 164 0.68 5.89 6.26
C ALA A 164 -0.30 4.92 6.94
N VAL A 165 -0.99 4.11 6.18
CA VAL A 165 -1.88 3.05 6.70
C VAL A 165 -1.05 1.78 6.89
N CYS A 166 -0.98 1.28 8.12
CA CYS A 166 -0.15 0.14 8.52
C CYS A 166 -1.04 -1.04 8.94
N PRO A 167 -1.72 -1.73 8.01
CA PRO A 167 -2.55 -2.87 8.36
C PRO A 167 -1.68 -4.06 8.76
N GLY A 168 -2.22 -4.90 9.64
CA GLY A 168 -1.80 -6.29 9.77
C GLY A 168 -2.35 -7.13 8.61
N PRO A 169 -2.46 -8.45 8.75
CA PRO A 169 -3.08 -9.30 7.76
C PRO A 169 -4.53 -8.87 7.47
N VAL A 170 -4.87 -8.78 6.19
CA VAL A 170 -6.23 -8.45 5.71
C VAL A 170 -6.66 -9.55 4.76
N HIS A 171 -7.91 -9.99 4.84
CA HIS A 171 -8.47 -10.97 3.90
C HIS A 171 -8.62 -10.35 2.51
N THR A 172 -7.58 -10.46 1.71
CA THR A 172 -7.51 -10.01 0.31
C THR A 172 -6.77 -11.08 -0.50
N GLY A 173 -6.86 -11.03 -1.82
CA GLY A 173 -6.05 -11.90 -2.70
C GLY A 173 -4.53 -11.61 -2.65
N PHE A 174 -4.07 -10.65 -1.81
CA PHE A 174 -2.65 -10.32 -1.67
C PHE A 174 -1.83 -11.51 -1.17
N GLY A 175 -2.34 -12.24 -0.16
CA GLY A 175 -1.65 -13.39 0.41
C GLY A 175 -1.43 -14.52 -0.61
N ASP A 176 -2.38 -14.73 -1.51
CA ASP A 176 -2.31 -15.76 -2.54
C ASP A 176 -1.28 -15.39 -3.62
N VAL A 177 -1.22 -14.12 -3.99
CA VAL A 177 -0.21 -13.60 -4.94
C VAL A 177 1.20 -13.55 -4.33
N ALA A 178 1.31 -13.29 -3.03
CA ALA A 178 2.59 -13.20 -2.33
C ALA A 178 3.22 -14.57 -2.05
N ARG A 179 2.46 -15.65 -2.08
CA ARG A 179 2.98 -17.02 -1.89
C ARG A 179 3.67 -17.50 -3.17
N ARG A 180 4.84 -18.12 -3.01
CA ARG A 180 5.48 -18.90 -4.06
C ARG A 180 4.87 -20.30 -4.10
N HIS A 181 4.75 -20.90 -5.27
CA HIS A 181 4.40 -22.30 -5.41
C HIS A 181 5.49 -23.15 -4.70
N GLY A 182 5.09 -24.05 -3.82
CA GLY A 182 6.00 -24.89 -3.03
C GLY A 182 6.37 -24.39 -1.63
N CYS A 183 6.24 -23.10 -1.33
CA CYS A 183 6.48 -22.58 0.02
C CYS A 183 5.31 -22.86 0.96
N SER A 184 5.41 -23.95 1.73
CA SER A 184 4.43 -24.30 2.75
C SER A 184 4.57 -23.41 3.99
N ASN A 185 3.50 -22.70 4.36
CA ASN A 185 3.14 -22.36 5.74
C ASN A 185 3.72 -21.12 6.45
N GLY A 186 4.47 -20.22 5.85
CA GLY A 186 4.91 -19.01 6.59
C GLY A 186 3.78 -18.01 6.88
N TYR A 187 2.83 -17.85 5.97
CA TYR A 187 1.76 -16.84 6.07
C TYR A 187 0.48 -17.35 6.77
N SER A 188 0.29 -18.68 6.82
CA SER A 188 -0.90 -19.29 7.47
C SER A 188 -0.82 -19.34 9.00
N SER A 189 0.35 -19.02 9.58
CA SER A 189 0.57 -19.02 11.04
C SER A 189 -0.08 -17.87 11.78
N PHE A 190 -0.54 -16.84 11.08
CA PHE A 190 -1.26 -15.76 11.77
C PHE A 190 -2.63 -16.26 12.21
N LYS A 191 -2.83 -16.31 13.52
CA LYS A 191 -4.12 -16.69 14.12
C LYS A 191 -5.21 -15.77 13.57
N LYS A 192 -6.38 -16.33 13.23
CA LYS A 192 -7.56 -15.60 12.65
C LYS A 192 -7.90 -14.29 13.37
N TRP A 193 -7.57 -14.17 14.65
CA TRP A 193 -7.84 -12.99 15.47
C TRP A 193 -7.02 -11.73 15.13
N ILE A 194 -5.93 -11.85 14.32
CA ILE A 194 -5.09 -10.71 13.90
C ILE A 194 -5.62 -10.09 12.60
N TYR A 195 -6.47 -10.81 11.86
CA TYR A 195 -7.00 -10.30 10.61
C TYR A 195 -7.94 -9.12 10.83
N THR A 196 -7.80 -8.11 9.99
CA THR A 196 -8.66 -6.92 9.97
C THR A 196 -9.55 -6.96 8.73
N SER A 197 -10.81 -6.53 8.86
CA SER A 197 -11.72 -6.44 7.73
C SER A 197 -11.36 -5.28 6.79
N ILE A 198 -11.63 -5.44 5.50
CA ILE A 198 -11.40 -4.39 4.50
C ILE A 198 -12.15 -3.09 4.85
N PRO A 199 -13.45 -3.12 5.23
CA PRO A 199 -14.16 -1.89 5.63
C PRO A 199 -13.50 -1.16 6.80
N THR A 200 -12.98 -1.89 7.80
CA THR A 200 -12.26 -1.28 8.94
C THR A 200 -11.00 -0.56 8.48
N VAL A 201 -10.25 -1.14 7.54
CA VAL A 201 -9.05 -0.50 6.99
C VAL A 201 -9.42 0.77 6.22
N VAL A 202 -10.40 0.68 5.33
CA VAL A 202 -10.81 1.78 4.44
C VAL A 202 -11.38 2.96 5.22
N ASN A 203 -12.40 2.71 6.04
CA ASN A 203 -13.06 3.77 6.81
C ASN A 203 -12.11 4.44 7.79
N GLY A 204 -11.30 3.63 8.48
CA GLY A 204 -10.34 4.18 9.42
C GLY A 204 -9.17 4.90 8.76
N ALA A 205 -8.78 4.54 7.53
CA ALA A 205 -7.79 5.30 6.77
C ALA A 205 -8.31 6.70 6.40
N LEU A 206 -9.56 6.79 5.95
CA LEU A 206 -10.21 8.07 5.64
C LEU A 206 -10.41 8.93 6.89
N ASP A 207 -10.85 8.33 8.01
CA ASP A 207 -10.94 9.03 9.30
C ASP A 207 -9.55 9.51 9.80
N ALA A 208 -8.52 8.70 9.64
CA ALA A 208 -7.15 9.09 10.00
C ALA A 208 -6.64 10.24 9.14
N LEU A 209 -6.96 10.26 7.83
CA LEU A 209 -6.66 11.37 6.94
C LEU A 209 -7.38 12.65 7.39
N ALA A 210 -8.69 12.58 7.63
CA ALA A 210 -9.50 13.72 8.07
C ALA A 210 -8.99 14.31 9.41
N ARG A 211 -8.47 13.45 10.30
CA ARG A 211 -7.87 13.85 11.58
C ARG A 211 -6.36 14.17 11.47
N ASN A 212 -5.83 14.21 10.26
CA ASN A 212 -4.41 14.47 9.99
C ASN A 212 -3.45 13.61 10.85
N LYS A 213 -3.73 12.30 10.97
CA LYS A 213 -2.86 11.38 11.70
C LYS A 213 -1.69 10.93 10.82
N PRO A 214 -0.45 10.85 11.35
CA PRO A 214 0.71 10.44 10.56
C PRO A 214 0.64 8.96 10.15
N ARG A 215 0.20 8.10 11.07
CA ARG A 215 0.04 6.65 10.87
C ARG A 215 -1.30 6.15 11.37
N TYR A 216 -1.83 5.16 10.68
CA TYR A 216 -3.05 4.48 11.09
C TYR A 216 -2.86 2.96 11.14
N TYR A 217 -3.18 2.37 12.29
CA TYR A 217 -3.21 0.93 12.53
C TYR A 217 -4.67 0.50 12.73
N PRO A 218 -5.24 -0.35 11.84
CA PRO A 218 -6.68 -0.54 11.70
C PRO A 218 -7.42 -1.19 12.88
N SER A 219 -6.74 -1.71 13.89
CA SER A 219 -7.38 -2.24 15.09
C SER A 219 -6.60 -1.89 16.35
N ARG A 220 -7.27 -1.95 17.52
CA ARG A 220 -6.58 -1.73 18.81
C ARG A 220 -5.39 -2.69 18.99
N ARG A 221 -5.54 -3.96 18.55
CA ARG A 221 -4.49 -5.00 18.63
C ARG A 221 -3.31 -4.67 17.71
N ILE A 222 -3.57 -4.33 16.47
CA ILE A 222 -2.54 -3.96 15.50
C ILE A 222 -1.85 -2.65 15.93
N ARG A 223 -2.59 -1.71 16.51
CA ARG A 223 -2.02 -0.47 17.06
C ARG A 223 -1.09 -0.76 18.24
N LEU A 224 -1.50 -1.63 19.17
CA LEU A 224 -0.65 -2.05 20.27
C LEU A 224 0.60 -2.78 19.76
N ALA A 225 0.43 -3.70 18.80
CA ALA A 225 1.57 -4.39 18.16
C ALA A 225 2.54 -3.39 17.52
N GLY A 226 2.04 -2.44 16.71
CA GLY A 226 2.88 -1.41 16.09
C GLY A 226 3.58 -0.52 17.11
N TRP A 227 2.90 -0.17 18.19
CA TRP A 227 3.52 0.59 19.28
C TRP A 227 4.63 -0.21 19.97
N LEU A 228 4.39 -1.46 20.31
CA LEU A 228 5.39 -2.35 20.90
C LEU A 228 6.60 -2.49 19.98
N LEU A 229 6.39 -2.79 18.70
CA LEU A 229 7.47 -2.99 17.72
C LEU A 229 8.36 -1.73 17.60
N ARG A 230 7.77 -0.57 17.52
CA ARG A 230 8.50 0.71 17.41
C ARG A 230 9.28 1.09 18.67
N ASN A 231 8.87 0.60 19.83
CA ASN A 231 9.53 0.86 21.12
C ASN A 231 10.40 -0.32 21.58
N THR A 232 10.43 -1.43 20.84
CA THR A 232 11.29 -2.57 21.17
C THR A 232 12.75 -2.26 20.79
N PRO A 233 13.71 -2.41 21.71
CA PRO A 233 15.11 -2.24 21.40
C PRO A 233 15.56 -3.16 20.27
N LEU A 234 16.41 -2.65 19.37
CA LEU A 234 16.85 -3.39 18.18
C LEU A 234 17.51 -4.73 18.51
N TRP A 235 18.27 -4.81 19.60
CA TRP A 235 18.93 -6.06 20.00
C TRP A 235 17.90 -7.13 20.35
N LEU A 236 16.80 -6.77 21.03
CA LEU A 236 15.73 -7.71 21.37
C LEU A 236 14.97 -8.15 20.12
N MET A 237 14.67 -7.20 19.22
CA MET A 237 14.00 -7.52 17.95
C MET A 237 14.87 -8.46 17.10
N ARG A 238 16.19 -8.24 17.05
CA ARG A 238 17.15 -9.14 16.37
C ARG A 238 17.15 -10.53 16.97
N ALA A 239 17.17 -10.64 18.31
CA ALA A 239 17.13 -11.92 19.00
C ALA A 239 15.85 -12.70 18.67
N VAL A 240 14.68 -12.04 18.78
CA VAL A 240 13.37 -12.65 18.48
C VAL A 240 13.25 -13.07 17.02
N MET A 241 13.68 -12.22 16.09
CA MET A 241 13.60 -12.54 14.65
C MET A 241 14.62 -13.59 14.22
N GLY A 242 15.80 -13.61 14.84
CA GLY A 242 16.86 -14.61 14.58
C GLY A 242 16.54 -16.00 15.11
N SER A 243 15.73 -16.11 16.17
CA SER A 243 15.32 -17.40 16.73
C SER A 243 14.13 -18.06 15.99
N ARG A 244 13.57 -17.42 14.96
CA ARG A 244 12.47 -18.01 14.20
C ARG A 244 12.95 -19.26 13.45
N PRO A 245 12.24 -20.39 13.58
CA PRO A 245 12.59 -21.60 12.84
C PRO A 245 12.44 -21.31 11.34
N ARG A 246 13.52 -21.50 10.58
CA ARG A 246 13.53 -21.41 9.13
C ARG A 246 13.41 -22.83 8.57
N LYS A 247 12.53 -23.03 7.62
CA LYS A 247 12.57 -24.19 6.75
C LYS A 247 13.52 -23.83 5.60
N VAL A 248 14.79 -24.22 5.71
CA VAL A 248 15.74 -24.11 4.60
C VAL A 248 15.34 -25.21 3.62
N GLU A 249 14.72 -24.85 2.50
CA GLU A 249 14.64 -25.75 1.35
C GLU A 249 16.05 -25.78 0.74
N ALA A 250 16.64 -26.97 0.66
CA ALA A 250 17.94 -27.15 0.02
C ALA A 250 17.85 -26.62 -1.42
N ILE A 251 18.75 -25.73 -1.77
CA ILE A 251 18.94 -25.32 -3.17
C ILE A 251 19.46 -26.56 -3.88
N GLU A 252 18.59 -27.27 -4.61
CA GLU A 252 19.07 -28.27 -5.56
C GLU A 252 19.87 -27.52 -6.63
N GLU A 253 21.17 -27.69 -6.61
CA GLU A 253 22.07 -27.27 -7.69
C GLU A 253 21.60 -27.91 -9.00
N LYS A 254 21.08 -27.10 -9.90
CA LYS A 254 20.84 -27.48 -11.30
C LYS A 254 21.90 -26.86 -12.19
#